data_74869a748be19d4ba167957cd711a5a4
#
_entry.id   74869a748be19d4ba167957cd711a5a4
#
_cell.length_a   1.000
_cell.length_b   1.000
_cell.length_c   1.000
_cell.angle_alpha   90.00
_cell.angle_beta   90.00
_cell.angle_gamma   90.00
#
_symmetry.space_group_name_H-M   'P 1'
#
loop_
_entity.id
_entity.type
_entity.pdbx_description
1 polymer ?
#
loop_
_entity_poly.entity_id
_entity_poly.type
_entity_poly.pdbx_seq_one_letter_code
_entity_poly.pdbx_strand_id
1 'polypeptide(L)'
;MGNNVAMTMPPNDGNYGAGPSEGYPAPPVVPSPSRQPYSGGHDSLPRRRQHRAPKPPKLPRILAFVMVLSLIGLVAIRIASSPAGLEGAWNSLYETIVAVPQDNYESDTTPLAKAPDVDNPNEAYDFMHLTRDDSGGEVPVRWSSCEAIPYVVNPKYGDEQFEDYVQKAVDEVAELTGLTFEYEGLSDEPPKIDRGTRVEQYGDRTAPVIIQFADEDAIPDLEGDIAGLANVARVELPGSKDPVYVSGAVYLDRELLEMRGRDGEPGYLPVLRHELGHLAGLDHIDDTDQLMFPAPQVTTYQDGDRTGLAQLGEGPCFSH
;
A
#
# COMPACT_ATOMS: atom_id res chain seq x y z
N MET A 1 13.80 1.22 5.28
CA MET A 1 13.49 2.54 4.70
C MET A 1 12.88 2.22 3.36
N GLY A 2 11.59 2.54 3.16
CA GLY A 2 10.92 2.35 1.87
C GLY A 2 11.48 3.37 0.87
N ASN A 3 11.81 2.94 -0.33
CA ASN A 3 12.06 3.89 -1.41
C ASN A 3 10.70 4.33 -1.92
N ASN A 4 10.39 5.62 -1.76
CA ASN A 4 9.24 6.23 -2.38
C ASN A 4 9.63 6.56 -3.83
N VAL A 5 8.84 6.09 -4.79
CA VAL A 5 8.98 6.45 -6.20
C VAL A 5 7.77 7.27 -6.58
N ALA A 6 7.96 8.36 -7.29
CA ALA A 6 6.94 9.35 -7.52
C ALA A 6 6.89 9.79 -8.99
N MET A 7 5.70 9.89 -9.54
CA MET A 7 5.43 10.47 -10.85
C MET A 7 5.28 11.99 -10.74
N THR A 8 5.85 12.72 -11.71
CA THR A 8 5.70 14.18 -11.80
C THR A 8 4.60 14.58 -12.79
N MET A 9 3.87 15.64 -12.45
CA MET A 9 2.90 16.23 -13.39
C MET A 9 3.61 16.77 -14.62
N PRO A 10 3.09 16.53 -15.84
CA PRO A 10 3.61 17.21 -17.03
C PRO A 10 3.37 18.72 -16.89
N PRO A 11 4.28 19.58 -17.43
CA PRO A 11 4.11 21.02 -17.36
C PRO A 11 2.76 21.43 -17.96
N ASN A 12 2.02 22.26 -17.23
CA ASN A 12 0.70 22.73 -17.62
C ASN A 12 0.85 23.82 -18.72
N ASP A 13 1.00 23.42 -19.96
CA ASP A 13 1.23 24.31 -21.11
C ASP A 13 -0.02 25.12 -21.52
N GLY A 14 -1.11 25.07 -20.76
CA GLY A 14 -2.29 25.93 -20.96
C GLY A 14 -3.02 25.75 -22.30
N ASN A 15 -2.68 24.77 -23.12
CA ASN A 15 -3.17 24.64 -24.49
C ASN A 15 -4.05 23.39 -24.70
N TYR A 16 -4.95 23.12 -23.78
CA TYR A 16 -6.06 22.21 -24.05
C TYR A 16 -7.19 22.99 -24.64
N GLY A 17 -7.32 22.91 -25.98
CA GLY A 17 -8.25 23.67 -26.79
C GLY A 17 -9.67 23.70 -26.23
N ALA A 18 -10.14 24.89 -25.89
CA ALA A 18 -11.52 25.16 -25.53
C ALA A 18 -12.42 24.85 -26.71
N GLY A 19 -13.14 23.73 -26.69
CA GLY A 19 -14.31 23.50 -27.52
C GLY A 19 -15.47 24.41 -27.07
N PRO A 20 -16.39 24.84 -27.95
CA PRO A 20 -17.43 25.78 -27.61
C PRO A 20 -18.38 25.21 -26.55
N SER A 21 -18.62 26.00 -25.50
CA SER A 21 -19.57 25.70 -24.40
C SER A 21 -21.00 25.77 -24.95
N GLU A 22 -21.63 24.61 -25.14
CA GLU A 22 -23.09 24.53 -25.22
C GLU A 22 -23.65 24.55 -23.80
N GLY A 23 -24.47 25.60 -23.52
CA GLY A 23 -25.05 25.85 -22.21
C GLY A 23 -26.07 24.78 -21.80
N TYR A 24 -25.86 24.13 -20.71
CA TYR A 24 -26.84 23.29 -20.02
C TYR A 24 -27.74 24.20 -19.14
N PRO A 25 -29.07 24.01 -19.15
CA PRO A 25 -29.95 24.74 -18.27
C PRO A 25 -29.77 24.34 -16.83
N ALA A 26 -29.75 25.29 -15.90
CA ALA A 26 -29.62 25.10 -14.50
C ALA A 26 -30.71 24.16 -13.92
N PRO A 27 -30.42 23.28 -12.98
CA PRO A 27 -31.42 22.42 -12.34
C PRO A 27 -32.37 23.24 -11.46
N PRO A 28 -33.66 22.80 -11.31
CA PRO A 28 -34.65 23.53 -10.54
C PRO A 28 -34.30 23.55 -9.04
N VAL A 29 -34.42 24.73 -8.45
CA VAL A 29 -34.25 24.96 -7.00
C VAL A 29 -35.40 24.31 -6.25
N VAL A 30 -35.08 23.29 -5.44
CA VAL A 30 -36.02 22.66 -4.50
C VAL A 30 -36.02 23.47 -3.19
N PRO A 31 -37.16 23.99 -2.73
CA PRO A 31 -37.21 24.76 -1.47
C PRO A 31 -37.01 23.84 -0.26
N SER A 32 -36.12 24.25 0.65
CA SER A 32 -35.86 23.59 1.93
C SER A 32 -37.10 23.56 2.82
N PRO A 33 -37.43 22.44 3.50
CA PRO A 33 -38.52 22.39 4.46
C PRO A 33 -38.22 23.21 5.70
N SER A 34 -39.15 24.09 6.08
CA SER A 34 -39.11 24.92 7.26
C SER A 34 -39.09 24.07 8.54
N ARG A 35 -38.10 24.32 9.41
CA ARG A 35 -38.02 23.77 10.76
C ARG A 35 -39.13 24.35 11.62
N GLN A 36 -40.03 23.49 12.07
CA GLN A 36 -40.92 23.83 13.21
C GLN A 36 -40.18 23.61 14.53
N PRO A 37 -40.38 24.48 15.53
CA PRO A 37 -39.80 24.30 16.85
C PRO A 37 -40.52 23.22 17.63
N TYR A 38 -39.80 22.20 18.05
CA TYR A 38 -40.30 21.14 18.93
C TYR A 38 -40.27 21.65 20.37
N SER A 39 -41.46 21.84 20.98
CA SER A 39 -41.61 22.21 22.37
C SER A 39 -41.46 20.96 23.27
N GLY A 40 -40.71 21.15 24.35
CA GLY A 40 -40.25 20.12 25.25
C GLY A 40 -41.30 19.28 25.96
N GLY A 41 -40.89 18.06 26.22
CA GLY A 41 -41.44 17.18 27.25
C GLY A 41 -40.24 16.59 28.02
N HIS A 42 -40.09 17.02 29.27
CA HIS A 42 -39.16 16.38 30.20
C HIS A 42 -39.75 15.05 30.65
N ASP A 43 -39.33 13.96 30.09
CA ASP A 43 -39.48 12.66 30.71
C ASP A 43 -38.12 12.14 31.18
N SER A 44 -38.01 12.08 32.50
CA SER A 44 -36.87 11.60 33.26
C SER A 44 -36.79 10.05 33.14
N LEU A 45 -35.88 9.57 32.28
CA LEU A 45 -35.54 8.17 32.24
C LEU A 45 -34.67 7.79 33.47
N PRO A 46 -34.91 6.63 34.11
CA PRO A 46 -34.20 6.20 35.29
C PRO A 46 -32.70 5.93 34.95
N ARG A 47 -31.80 6.52 35.73
CA ARG A 47 -30.36 6.31 35.64
C ARG A 47 -30.01 4.82 35.77
N ARG A 48 -29.61 4.20 34.68
CA ARG A 48 -29.01 2.87 34.64
C ARG A 48 -27.72 2.89 35.49
N ARG A 49 -27.70 2.14 36.60
CA ARG A 49 -26.49 1.92 37.41
C ARG A 49 -25.43 1.32 36.48
N GLN A 50 -24.38 2.08 36.19
CA GLN A 50 -23.17 1.54 35.59
C GLN A 50 -22.50 0.62 36.60
N HIS A 51 -22.51 -0.67 36.33
CA HIS A 51 -21.65 -1.61 37.04
C HIS A 51 -20.21 -1.27 36.70
N ARG A 52 -19.50 -0.65 37.64
CA ARG A 52 -18.05 -0.44 37.55
C ARG A 52 -17.40 -1.84 37.49
N ALA A 53 -16.68 -2.12 36.39
CA ALA A 53 -15.83 -3.30 36.31
C ALA A 53 -14.85 -3.34 37.49
N PRO A 54 -14.60 -4.51 38.09
CA PRO A 54 -13.65 -4.65 39.20
C PRO A 54 -12.26 -4.20 38.72
N LYS A 55 -11.63 -3.34 39.51
CA LYS A 55 -10.24 -2.92 39.24
C LYS A 55 -9.34 -4.14 39.31
N PRO A 56 -8.39 -4.34 38.35
CA PRO A 56 -7.45 -5.43 38.42
C PRO A 56 -6.67 -5.38 39.73
N PRO A 57 -6.33 -6.53 40.34
CA PRO A 57 -5.59 -6.59 41.58
C PRO A 57 -4.25 -5.88 41.40
N LYS A 58 -3.95 -4.93 42.30
CA LYS A 58 -2.64 -4.26 42.32
C LYS A 58 -1.60 -5.31 42.72
N LEU A 59 -0.75 -5.72 41.78
CA LEU A 59 0.41 -6.55 42.10
C LEU A 59 1.24 -5.86 43.21
N PRO A 60 1.62 -6.53 44.30
CA PRO A 60 2.45 -5.92 45.30
C PRO A 60 3.79 -5.49 44.66
N ARG A 61 4.21 -4.26 44.96
CA ARG A 61 5.45 -3.68 44.41
C ARG A 61 6.68 -4.57 44.51
N ILE A 62 6.70 -5.43 45.52
CA ILE A 62 7.76 -6.43 45.74
C ILE A 62 7.76 -7.48 44.62
N LEU A 63 6.59 -7.96 44.18
CA LEU A 63 6.50 -8.96 43.08
C LEU A 63 6.96 -8.38 41.74
N ALA A 64 6.60 -7.13 41.48
CA ALA A 64 7.08 -6.42 40.28
C ALA A 64 8.60 -6.22 40.31
N PHE A 65 9.17 -5.91 41.48
CA PHE A 65 10.61 -5.74 41.64
C PHE A 65 11.38 -7.08 41.49
N VAL A 66 10.84 -8.15 42.01
CA VAL A 66 11.41 -9.50 41.86
C VAL A 66 11.36 -9.95 40.40
N MET A 67 10.26 -9.69 39.71
CA MET A 67 10.17 -9.98 38.25
C MET A 67 11.20 -9.20 37.44
N VAL A 68 11.39 -7.92 37.72
CA VAL A 68 12.39 -7.08 37.01
C VAL A 68 13.81 -7.58 37.30
N LEU A 69 14.13 -7.90 38.53
CA LEU A 69 15.45 -8.46 38.87
C LEU A 69 15.69 -9.84 38.27
N SER A 70 14.66 -10.69 38.17
CA SER A 70 14.76 -11.99 37.49
C SER A 70 14.98 -11.84 36.01
N LEU A 71 14.31 -10.84 35.38
CA LEU A 71 14.51 -10.54 33.96
C LEU A 71 15.94 -10.02 33.69
N ILE A 72 16.45 -9.12 34.54
CA ILE A 72 17.83 -8.62 34.45
C ILE A 72 18.84 -9.76 34.64
N GLY A 73 18.59 -10.68 35.57
CA GLY A 73 19.41 -11.86 35.79
C GLY A 73 19.45 -12.80 34.59
N LEU A 74 18.31 -13.03 33.94
CA LEU A 74 18.22 -13.84 32.72
C LEU A 74 18.96 -13.21 31.56
N VAL A 75 18.84 -11.89 31.40
CA VAL A 75 19.58 -11.12 30.37
C VAL A 75 21.08 -11.21 30.61
N ALA A 76 21.54 -11.04 31.86
CA ALA A 76 22.94 -11.13 32.20
C ALA A 76 23.53 -12.53 31.93
N ILE A 77 22.77 -13.61 32.25
CA ILE A 77 23.16 -14.99 31.96
C ILE A 77 23.24 -15.21 30.43
N ARG A 78 22.31 -14.68 29.66
CA ARG A 78 22.34 -14.78 28.18
C ARG A 78 23.55 -14.07 27.57
N ILE A 79 23.90 -12.89 28.07
CA ILE A 79 25.10 -12.15 27.64
C ILE A 79 26.37 -12.94 27.97
N ALA A 80 26.45 -13.51 29.19
CA ALA A 80 27.63 -14.26 29.64
C ALA A 80 27.81 -15.61 28.92
N SER A 81 26.73 -16.20 28.40
CA SER A 81 26.75 -17.49 27.71
C SER A 81 26.78 -17.41 26.19
N SER A 82 26.74 -16.19 25.63
CA SER A 82 26.75 -15.98 24.18
C SER A 82 28.18 -16.05 23.62
N PRO A 83 28.45 -16.91 22.62
CA PRO A 83 29.77 -16.97 21.97
C PRO A 83 30.18 -15.67 21.23
N ALA A 84 29.22 -14.84 20.86
CA ALA A 84 29.39 -13.58 20.16
C ALA A 84 29.35 -12.34 21.09
N GLY A 85 29.36 -12.54 22.41
CA GLY A 85 29.34 -11.46 23.40
C GLY A 85 28.05 -10.63 23.40
N LEU A 86 28.19 -9.32 23.63
CA LEU A 86 27.06 -8.40 23.76
C LEU A 86 26.23 -8.28 22.47
N GLU A 87 26.83 -8.29 21.29
CA GLU A 87 26.15 -8.22 20.00
C GLU A 87 25.33 -9.47 19.71
N GLY A 88 25.87 -10.65 19.98
CA GLY A 88 25.13 -11.91 19.79
C GLY A 88 23.97 -12.07 20.79
N ALA A 89 24.15 -11.59 22.04
CA ALA A 89 23.08 -11.59 23.04
C ALA A 89 21.97 -10.58 22.68
N TRP A 90 22.33 -9.43 22.12
CA TRP A 90 21.38 -8.42 21.68
C TRP A 90 20.58 -8.89 20.47
N ASN A 91 21.21 -9.50 19.48
CA ASN A 91 20.56 -10.08 18.32
C ASN A 91 19.61 -11.23 18.73
N SER A 92 20.05 -12.11 19.65
CA SER A 92 19.20 -13.19 20.18
C SER A 92 18.01 -12.68 21.01
N LEU A 93 18.18 -11.56 21.74
CA LEU A 93 17.08 -10.88 22.45
C LEU A 93 16.13 -10.18 21.48
N TYR A 94 16.67 -9.52 20.47
CA TYR A 94 15.89 -8.86 19.42
C TYR A 94 15.03 -9.88 18.67
N GLU A 95 15.61 -11.01 18.26
CA GLU A 95 14.86 -12.11 17.63
C GLU A 95 13.82 -12.74 18.56
N THR A 96 14.05 -12.77 19.89
CA THR A 96 13.09 -13.34 20.85
C THR A 96 11.95 -12.36 21.19
N ILE A 97 12.22 -11.05 21.18
CA ILE A 97 11.23 -10.00 21.52
C ILE A 97 10.48 -9.52 20.28
N VAL A 98 11.14 -9.55 19.12
CA VAL A 98 10.61 -9.18 17.81
C VAL A 98 10.27 -10.42 16.98
N ALA A 99 10.27 -11.62 17.58
CA ALA A 99 9.79 -12.83 16.91
C ALA A 99 8.37 -12.54 16.41
N VAL A 100 8.30 -12.12 15.17
CA VAL A 100 7.10 -12.28 14.34
C VAL A 100 6.71 -13.75 14.52
N PRO A 101 5.45 -14.07 14.87
CA PRO A 101 5.02 -15.44 14.88
C PRO A 101 5.53 -16.08 13.59
N GLN A 102 6.31 -17.14 13.72
CA GLN A 102 6.69 -17.97 12.57
C GLN A 102 5.42 -18.72 12.22
N ASP A 103 4.53 -18.07 11.50
CA ASP A 103 3.48 -18.78 10.78
C ASP A 103 4.23 -19.78 9.92
N ASN A 104 3.84 -21.04 9.98
CA ASN A 104 4.50 -22.11 9.25
C ASN A 104 4.35 -21.78 7.76
N TYR A 105 5.41 -21.25 7.15
CA TYR A 105 5.48 -21.05 5.72
C TYR A 105 5.47 -22.43 5.05
N GLU A 106 4.27 -22.95 4.80
CA GLU A 106 4.12 -24.02 3.84
C GLU A 106 4.26 -23.37 2.46
N SER A 107 5.34 -23.68 1.77
CA SER A 107 5.50 -23.30 0.38
C SER A 107 4.44 -24.04 -0.45
N ASP A 108 3.30 -23.42 -0.67
CA ASP A 108 2.45 -23.85 -1.77
C ASP A 108 3.24 -23.57 -3.06
N THR A 109 3.52 -24.63 -3.82
CA THR A 109 4.44 -24.56 -4.96
C THR A 109 3.72 -24.26 -6.27
N THR A 110 2.42 -23.94 -6.21
CA THR A 110 1.60 -23.74 -7.40
C THR A 110 1.16 -22.30 -7.53
N PRO A 111 1.64 -21.52 -8.49
CA PRO A 111 1.14 -20.18 -8.77
C PRO A 111 -0.37 -20.17 -8.99
N LEU A 112 -1.05 -19.12 -8.47
CA LEU A 112 -2.50 -18.92 -8.64
C LEU A 112 -2.85 -18.66 -10.11
N ALA A 113 -1.97 -17.95 -10.83
CA ALA A 113 -2.07 -17.74 -12.26
C ALA A 113 -0.66 -17.73 -12.87
N LYS A 114 -0.59 -17.77 -14.18
CA LYS A 114 0.67 -17.73 -14.94
C LYS A 114 0.86 -16.31 -15.48
N ALA A 115 2.10 -15.80 -15.41
CA ALA A 115 2.47 -14.58 -16.13
C ALA A 115 2.18 -14.73 -17.63
N PRO A 116 1.63 -13.71 -18.28
CA PRO A 116 1.29 -13.78 -19.70
C PRO A 116 2.54 -13.87 -20.57
N ASP A 117 2.40 -14.48 -21.73
CA ASP A 117 3.41 -14.38 -22.78
C ASP A 117 3.31 -12.98 -23.42
N VAL A 118 4.43 -12.30 -23.59
CA VAL A 118 4.48 -10.96 -24.21
C VAL A 118 4.74 -11.08 -25.70
N ASP A 119 3.81 -10.58 -26.53
CA ASP A 119 3.89 -10.69 -27.99
C ASP A 119 5.09 -9.92 -28.59
N ASN A 120 5.40 -8.74 -28.05
CA ASN A 120 6.49 -7.88 -28.51
C ASN A 120 7.41 -7.52 -27.33
N PRO A 121 8.26 -8.45 -26.84
CA PRO A 121 9.12 -8.15 -25.71
C PRO A 121 10.08 -7.00 -26.04
N ASN A 122 10.19 -6.06 -25.11
CA ASN A 122 11.03 -4.87 -25.20
C ASN A 122 11.79 -4.71 -23.88
N GLU A 123 13.06 -4.31 -23.94
CA GLU A 123 13.94 -4.15 -22.78
C GLU A 123 13.83 -2.74 -22.11
N ALA A 124 12.88 -1.90 -22.55
CA ALA A 124 12.66 -0.57 -21.97
C ALA A 124 11.84 -0.65 -20.66
N TYR A 125 12.39 -1.30 -19.64
CA TYR A 125 11.87 -1.36 -18.27
C TYR A 125 13.04 -1.46 -17.28
N ASP A 126 12.78 -1.12 -16.02
CA ASP A 126 13.68 -1.35 -14.90
C ASP A 126 12.88 -1.79 -13.66
N PHE A 127 13.58 -2.27 -12.62
CA PHE A 127 12.96 -2.77 -11.39
C PHE A 127 13.38 -1.96 -10.17
N MET A 128 12.44 -1.59 -9.32
CA MET A 128 12.68 -0.80 -8.11
C MET A 128 13.70 -1.43 -7.16
N HIS A 129 13.65 -2.75 -7.02
CA HIS A 129 14.52 -3.48 -6.11
C HIS A 129 15.03 -4.75 -6.76
N LEU A 130 16.35 -4.95 -6.65
CA LEU A 130 17.00 -6.17 -7.09
C LEU A 130 17.54 -6.93 -5.87
N THR A 131 17.55 -8.25 -5.97
CA THR A 131 18.22 -9.19 -5.07
C THR A 131 19.10 -10.12 -5.88
N ARG A 132 19.78 -11.07 -5.22
CA ARG A 132 20.62 -12.05 -5.91
C ARG A 132 20.07 -13.44 -5.71
N ASP A 133 19.89 -14.15 -6.78
CA ASP A 133 19.53 -15.57 -6.74
C ASP A 133 20.68 -16.47 -6.26
N ASP A 134 20.41 -17.76 -6.08
CA ASP A 134 21.41 -18.73 -5.62
C ASP A 134 22.62 -18.89 -6.58
N SER A 135 22.48 -18.48 -7.84
CA SER A 135 23.55 -18.48 -8.85
C SER A 135 24.41 -17.22 -8.80
N GLY A 136 23.98 -16.21 -8.04
CA GLY A 136 24.58 -14.87 -7.93
C GLY A 136 24.13 -13.90 -9.01
N GLY A 137 23.12 -14.26 -9.82
CA GLY A 137 22.45 -13.38 -10.77
C GLY A 137 21.57 -12.35 -10.08
N GLU A 138 21.44 -11.16 -10.68
CA GLU A 138 20.49 -10.16 -10.19
C GLU A 138 19.07 -10.51 -10.69
N VAL A 139 18.12 -10.52 -9.76
CA VAL A 139 16.70 -10.79 -10.01
C VAL A 139 15.84 -9.75 -9.28
N PRO A 140 14.67 -9.38 -9.82
CA PRO A 140 13.80 -8.43 -9.13
C PRO A 140 13.22 -9.01 -7.84
N VAL A 141 13.04 -8.14 -6.83
CA VAL A 141 12.18 -8.42 -5.69
C VAL A 141 10.73 -8.45 -6.19
N ARG A 142 9.95 -9.42 -5.74
CA ARG A 142 8.62 -9.72 -6.29
C ARG A 142 7.58 -9.99 -5.19
N TRP A 143 6.33 -9.92 -5.57
CA TRP A 143 5.21 -10.46 -4.81
C TRP A 143 5.16 -11.99 -4.91
N SER A 144 4.44 -12.65 -3.99
CA SER A 144 4.14 -14.06 -4.12
C SER A 144 3.25 -14.31 -5.33
N SER A 145 3.62 -15.30 -6.16
CA SER A 145 2.75 -15.78 -7.25
C SER A 145 1.67 -16.76 -6.77
N CYS A 146 1.74 -17.22 -5.52
CA CYS A 146 0.87 -18.25 -4.93
C CYS A 146 -0.15 -17.68 -3.95
N GLU A 147 -0.11 -16.40 -3.67
CA GLU A 147 -0.99 -15.73 -2.72
C GLU A 147 -1.63 -14.50 -3.37
N ALA A 148 -2.90 -14.28 -3.09
CA ALA A 148 -3.56 -13.08 -3.54
C ALA A 148 -3.04 -11.86 -2.77
N ILE A 149 -2.81 -10.75 -3.46
CA ILE A 149 -2.42 -9.48 -2.88
C ILE A 149 -3.69 -8.77 -2.41
N PRO A 150 -3.93 -8.69 -1.09
CA PRO A 150 -5.12 -8.02 -0.58
C PRO A 150 -5.00 -6.51 -0.77
N TYR A 151 -6.08 -5.86 -1.23
CA TYR A 151 -6.11 -4.40 -1.32
C TYR A 151 -7.44 -3.80 -0.88
N VAL A 152 -7.36 -2.57 -0.40
CA VAL A 152 -8.48 -1.74 0.02
C VAL A 152 -8.42 -0.37 -0.64
N VAL A 153 -9.56 0.28 -0.78
CA VAL A 153 -9.69 1.63 -1.34
C VAL A 153 -10.21 2.58 -0.28
N ASN A 154 -9.56 3.71 -0.06
CA ASN A 154 -10.13 4.79 0.72
C ASN A 154 -10.75 5.85 -0.21
N PRO A 155 -12.08 5.92 -0.32
CA PRO A 155 -12.76 6.79 -1.27
C PRO A 155 -12.92 8.24 -0.77
N LYS A 156 -12.40 8.56 0.41
CA LYS A 156 -12.69 9.81 1.14
C LYS A 156 -12.54 11.10 0.32
N TYR A 157 -11.54 11.13 -0.56
CA TYR A 157 -11.25 12.29 -1.41
C TYR A 157 -11.46 11.99 -2.90
N GLY A 158 -11.76 10.76 -3.27
CA GLY A 158 -12.06 10.37 -4.65
C GLY A 158 -13.42 10.86 -5.12
N ASP A 159 -13.64 10.83 -6.44
CA ASP A 159 -14.96 11.00 -7.04
C ASP A 159 -15.81 9.74 -6.90
N GLU A 160 -17.08 9.81 -7.35
CA GLU A 160 -18.03 8.69 -7.23
C GLU A 160 -17.60 7.43 -8.02
N GLN A 161 -16.66 7.56 -8.96
CA GLN A 161 -16.18 6.49 -9.82
C GLN A 161 -14.79 5.98 -9.41
N PHE A 162 -14.18 6.58 -8.39
CA PHE A 162 -12.81 6.27 -8.00
C PHE A 162 -12.60 4.79 -7.70
N GLU A 163 -13.50 4.18 -6.94
CA GLU A 163 -13.43 2.74 -6.62
C GLU A 163 -13.44 1.87 -7.88
N ASP A 164 -14.34 2.16 -8.83
CA ASP A 164 -14.45 1.42 -10.09
C ASP A 164 -13.18 1.54 -10.94
N TYR A 165 -12.59 2.75 -10.99
CA TYR A 165 -11.35 2.98 -11.74
C TYR A 165 -10.13 2.33 -11.06
N VAL A 166 -10.11 2.27 -9.72
CA VAL A 166 -9.08 1.51 -9.00
C VAL A 166 -9.17 0.03 -9.35
N GLN A 167 -10.36 -0.56 -9.27
CA GLN A 167 -10.56 -1.98 -9.62
C GLN A 167 -10.14 -2.25 -11.08
N LYS A 168 -10.55 -1.38 -12.02
CA LYS A 168 -10.13 -1.49 -13.42
C LYS A 168 -8.62 -1.46 -13.60
N ALA A 169 -7.92 -0.53 -12.93
CA ALA A 169 -6.47 -0.40 -13.07
C ALA A 169 -5.72 -1.56 -12.39
N VAL A 170 -6.24 -2.08 -11.28
CA VAL A 170 -5.70 -3.28 -10.62
C VAL A 170 -5.88 -4.51 -11.51
N ASP A 171 -7.06 -4.67 -12.14
CA ASP A 171 -7.31 -5.77 -13.09
C ASP A 171 -6.34 -5.72 -14.28
N GLU A 172 -6.05 -4.52 -14.81
CA GLU A 172 -5.04 -4.34 -15.88
C GLU A 172 -3.64 -4.83 -15.44
N VAL A 173 -3.20 -4.50 -14.21
CA VAL A 173 -1.92 -5.01 -13.68
C VAL A 173 -1.96 -6.51 -13.42
N ALA A 174 -3.07 -7.03 -12.91
CA ALA A 174 -3.27 -8.47 -12.72
C ALA A 174 -3.14 -9.25 -14.04
N GLU A 175 -3.76 -8.76 -15.11
CA GLU A 175 -3.66 -9.34 -16.44
C GLU A 175 -2.22 -9.31 -17.00
N LEU A 176 -1.48 -8.21 -16.76
CA LEU A 176 -0.13 -8.01 -17.28
C LEU A 176 0.95 -8.75 -16.48
N THR A 177 0.71 -9.02 -15.22
CA THR A 177 1.63 -9.74 -14.35
C THR A 177 1.27 -11.22 -14.18
N GLY A 178 -0.02 -11.56 -14.24
CA GLY A 178 -0.53 -12.86 -13.77
C GLY A 178 -0.60 -12.94 -12.24
N LEU A 179 -0.36 -11.86 -11.51
CA LEU A 179 -0.59 -11.80 -10.06
C LEU A 179 -2.09 -11.74 -9.76
N THR A 180 -2.48 -12.33 -8.65
CA THR A 180 -3.88 -12.29 -8.20
C THR A 180 -4.04 -11.18 -7.16
N PHE A 181 -5.03 -10.31 -7.34
CA PHE A 181 -5.39 -9.29 -6.37
C PHE A 181 -6.75 -9.61 -5.75
N GLU A 182 -6.90 -9.35 -4.45
CA GLU A 182 -8.15 -9.56 -3.71
C GLU A 182 -8.67 -8.23 -3.15
N TYR A 183 -9.83 -7.79 -3.67
CA TYR A 183 -10.47 -6.57 -3.17
C TYR A 183 -11.17 -6.84 -1.84
N GLU A 184 -10.71 -6.23 -0.75
CA GLU A 184 -11.27 -6.38 0.59
C GLU A 184 -12.26 -5.27 0.97
N GLY A 185 -12.61 -4.40 0.04
CA GLY A 185 -13.60 -3.35 0.24
C GLY A 185 -13.01 -1.98 0.55
N LEU A 186 -13.88 -1.12 1.10
CA LEU A 186 -13.51 0.25 1.44
C LEU A 186 -12.82 0.33 2.79
N SER A 187 -11.91 1.30 2.91
CA SER A 187 -11.16 1.59 4.15
C SER A 187 -11.32 3.06 4.53
N ASP A 188 -11.23 3.36 5.81
CA ASP A 188 -11.12 4.72 6.36
C ASP A 188 -9.72 5.01 6.91
N GLU A 189 -8.73 4.15 6.61
CA GLU A 189 -7.34 4.35 6.99
C GLU A 189 -6.81 5.68 6.43
N PRO A 190 -6.35 6.60 7.28
CA PRO A 190 -5.82 7.87 6.80
C PRO A 190 -4.47 7.68 6.08
N PRO A 191 -4.15 8.55 5.09
CA PRO A 191 -2.84 8.51 4.45
C PRO A 191 -1.72 8.73 5.47
N LYS A 192 -0.62 7.97 5.32
CA LYS A 192 0.53 8.01 6.22
C LYS A 192 1.81 7.64 5.49
N ILE A 193 2.81 8.52 5.51
CA ILE A 193 4.10 8.30 4.82
C ILE A 193 4.87 7.11 5.42
N ASP A 194 4.91 6.97 6.72
CA ASP A 194 5.58 5.87 7.43
C ASP A 194 4.59 4.72 7.70
N ARG A 195 3.86 4.28 6.69
CA ARG A 195 2.94 3.14 6.81
C ARG A 195 3.72 1.84 6.93
N GLY A 196 3.60 1.20 8.08
CA GLY A 196 4.22 -0.11 8.32
C GLY A 196 3.41 -1.25 7.67
N THR A 197 3.98 -2.46 7.72
CA THR A 197 3.30 -3.69 7.28
C THR A 197 2.18 -4.13 8.21
N ARG A 198 2.06 -3.54 9.39
CA ARG A 198 1.00 -3.81 10.37
C ARG A 198 0.29 -2.52 10.71
N VAL A 199 -1.02 -2.50 10.51
CA VAL A 199 -1.90 -1.37 10.82
C VAL A 199 -2.99 -1.88 11.74
N GLU A 200 -3.21 -1.20 12.88
CA GLU A 200 -4.08 -1.66 13.98
C GLU A 200 -5.49 -2.06 13.52
N GLN A 201 -6.06 -1.35 12.56
CA GLN A 201 -7.42 -1.64 12.07
C GLN A 201 -7.55 -3.00 11.36
N TYR A 202 -6.44 -3.59 10.88
CA TYR A 202 -6.45 -4.90 10.23
C TYR A 202 -6.02 -6.04 11.18
N GLY A 203 -5.80 -5.74 12.49
CA GLY A 203 -5.43 -6.71 13.50
C GLY A 203 -3.98 -7.18 13.38
N ASP A 204 -3.75 -8.47 13.62
CA ASP A 204 -2.39 -9.05 13.70
C ASP A 204 -1.85 -9.52 12.34
N ARG A 205 -2.62 -9.41 11.26
CA ARG A 205 -2.18 -9.77 9.91
C ARG A 205 -1.37 -8.66 9.24
N THR A 206 -0.70 -9.00 8.16
CA THR A 206 -0.11 -8.01 7.24
C THR A 206 -1.23 -7.11 6.69
N ALA A 207 -1.00 -5.81 6.70
CA ALA A 207 -1.97 -4.84 6.22
C ALA A 207 -2.14 -4.96 4.70
N PRO A 208 -3.37 -4.90 4.16
CA PRO A 208 -3.60 -4.90 2.72
C PRO A 208 -2.94 -3.68 2.07
N VAL A 209 -2.69 -3.72 0.79
CA VAL A 209 -2.34 -2.53 0.00
C VAL A 209 -3.46 -1.51 0.14
N ILE A 210 -3.13 -0.23 0.35
CA ILE A 210 -4.12 0.85 0.35
C ILE A 210 -3.93 1.76 -0.87
N ILE A 211 -5.04 2.10 -1.51
CA ILE A 211 -5.07 3.01 -2.67
C ILE A 211 -6.00 4.18 -2.32
N GLN A 212 -5.48 5.40 -2.35
CA GLN A 212 -6.22 6.59 -1.93
C GLN A 212 -5.64 7.89 -2.46
N PHE A 213 -6.46 8.94 -2.43
CA PHE A 213 -5.97 10.30 -2.59
C PHE A 213 -5.38 10.82 -1.27
N ALA A 214 -4.35 11.65 -1.39
CA ALA A 214 -3.72 12.36 -0.29
C ALA A 214 -3.38 13.80 -0.71
N ASP A 215 -3.02 14.60 0.27
CA ASP A 215 -2.45 15.93 0.07
C ASP A 215 -1.05 16.01 0.72
N GLU A 216 -0.32 17.07 0.43
CA GLU A 216 1.02 17.33 0.97
C GLU A 216 1.06 17.45 2.50
N ASP A 217 -0.05 17.86 3.14
CA ASP A 217 -0.14 17.91 4.60
C ASP A 217 -0.05 16.51 5.23
N ALA A 218 -0.60 15.51 4.56
CA ALA A 218 -0.57 14.11 5.01
C ALA A 218 0.64 13.35 4.48
N ILE A 219 1.01 13.60 3.22
CA ILE A 219 2.13 12.97 2.51
C ILE A 219 3.04 14.07 1.94
N PRO A 220 4.03 14.56 2.71
CA PRO A 220 4.91 15.65 2.28
C PRO A 220 5.67 15.40 0.98
N ASP A 221 5.85 14.15 0.59
CA ASP A 221 6.50 13.77 -0.65
C ASP A 221 5.65 14.06 -1.91
N LEU A 222 4.38 14.46 -1.74
CA LEU A 222 3.52 14.98 -2.81
C LEU A 222 3.68 16.50 -3.03
N GLU A 223 4.56 17.18 -2.27
CA GLU A 223 4.77 18.63 -2.45
C GLU A 223 5.26 18.97 -3.86
N GLY A 224 4.65 19.96 -4.49
CA GLY A 224 5.03 20.48 -5.80
C GLY A 224 4.39 19.75 -6.97
N ASP A 225 5.18 19.36 -7.97
CA ASP A 225 4.68 18.74 -9.21
C ASP A 225 4.56 17.20 -9.12
N ILE A 226 4.49 16.62 -7.92
CA ILE A 226 4.38 15.17 -7.72
C ILE A 226 2.92 14.74 -7.80
N ALA A 227 2.57 13.98 -8.85
CA ALA A 227 1.21 13.56 -9.13
C ALA A 227 0.76 12.33 -8.33
N GLY A 228 1.69 11.47 -7.97
CA GLY A 228 1.42 10.25 -7.22
C GLY A 228 2.67 9.70 -6.58
N LEU A 229 2.47 8.70 -5.73
CA LEU A 229 3.52 8.04 -4.99
C LEU A 229 3.12 6.61 -4.66
N ALA A 230 3.96 5.65 -5.02
CA ALA A 230 3.84 4.28 -4.56
C ALA A 230 4.93 3.93 -3.53
N ASN A 231 4.52 3.21 -2.51
CA ASN A 231 5.41 2.66 -1.50
C ASN A 231 5.16 1.16 -1.37
N VAL A 232 6.21 0.36 -1.47
CA VAL A 232 6.12 -1.10 -1.35
C VAL A 232 6.92 -1.56 -0.14
N ALA A 233 6.28 -2.29 0.75
CA ALA A 233 6.92 -2.88 1.92
C ALA A 233 7.49 -4.25 1.57
N ARG A 234 8.77 -4.44 1.89
CA ARG A 234 9.48 -5.70 1.67
C ARG A 234 9.97 -6.29 2.99
N VAL A 235 9.96 -7.61 3.07
CA VAL A 235 10.46 -8.37 4.22
C VAL A 235 11.36 -9.50 3.76
N GLU A 236 12.31 -9.90 4.60
CA GLU A 236 13.05 -11.14 4.43
C GLU A 236 12.24 -12.29 5.04
N LEU A 237 11.98 -13.34 4.27
CA LEU A 237 11.26 -14.51 4.76
C LEU A 237 12.16 -15.37 5.66
N PRO A 238 11.62 -16.00 6.72
CA PRO A 238 12.36 -16.92 7.54
C PRO A 238 12.96 -18.06 6.70
N GLY A 239 14.29 -18.19 6.74
CA GLY A 239 15.02 -19.22 5.99
C GLY A 239 15.36 -18.86 4.55
N SER A 240 14.90 -17.75 4.03
CA SER A 240 15.35 -17.14 2.79
C SER A 240 16.17 -15.88 3.08
N LYS A 241 17.11 -15.56 2.18
CA LYS A 241 17.81 -14.25 2.18
C LYS A 241 17.18 -13.29 1.17
N ASP A 242 16.21 -13.77 0.40
CA ASP A 242 15.61 -13.00 -0.67
C ASP A 242 14.42 -12.22 -0.11
N PRO A 243 14.46 -10.89 -0.18
CA PRO A 243 13.34 -10.06 0.22
C PRO A 243 12.17 -10.26 -0.75
N VAL A 244 10.95 -10.12 -0.21
CA VAL A 244 9.70 -10.21 -0.96
C VAL A 244 8.80 -9.04 -0.61
N TYR A 245 7.91 -8.66 -1.52
CA TYR A 245 6.87 -7.67 -1.25
C TYR A 245 5.71 -8.30 -0.51
N VAL A 246 5.17 -7.59 0.49
CA VAL A 246 4.08 -8.10 1.34
C VAL A 246 2.95 -7.11 1.57
N SER A 247 3.18 -5.81 1.38
CA SER A 247 2.19 -4.74 1.58
C SER A 247 2.62 -3.51 0.81
N GLY A 248 1.78 -2.49 0.76
CA GLY A 248 2.11 -1.23 0.12
C GLY A 248 1.05 -0.17 0.27
N ALA A 249 1.30 1.00 -0.32
CA ALA A 249 0.37 2.10 -0.42
C ALA A 249 0.55 2.82 -1.76
N VAL A 250 -0.54 3.23 -2.35
CA VAL A 250 -0.58 4.13 -3.51
C VAL A 250 -1.31 5.40 -3.10
N TYR A 251 -0.65 6.52 -3.22
CA TYR A 251 -1.19 7.85 -2.96
C TYR A 251 -1.25 8.63 -4.27
N LEU A 252 -2.40 9.21 -4.56
CA LEU A 252 -2.62 10.12 -5.68
C LEU A 252 -2.79 11.53 -5.13
N ASP A 253 -2.18 12.52 -5.79
CA ASP A 253 -2.39 13.91 -5.40
C ASP A 253 -3.83 14.34 -5.66
N ARG A 254 -4.46 15.02 -4.71
CA ARG A 254 -5.83 15.51 -4.80
C ARG A 254 -6.04 16.54 -5.92
N GLU A 255 -4.99 17.24 -6.35
CA GLU A 255 -5.07 18.18 -7.47
C GLU A 255 -5.44 17.48 -8.78
N LEU A 256 -5.15 16.18 -8.91
CA LEU A 256 -5.55 15.37 -10.08
C LEU A 256 -7.05 15.27 -10.28
N LEU A 257 -7.87 15.47 -9.24
CA LEU A 257 -9.34 15.47 -9.35
C LEU A 257 -9.88 16.61 -10.23
N GLU A 258 -9.12 17.69 -10.36
CA GLU A 258 -9.47 18.81 -11.23
C GLU A 258 -8.99 18.61 -12.68
N MET A 259 -8.13 17.60 -12.91
CA MET A 259 -7.59 17.31 -14.23
C MET A 259 -8.60 16.54 -15.07
N ARG A 260 -8.80 17.01 -16.30
CA ARG A 260 -9.63 16.31 -17.28
C ARG A 260 -8.80 15.25 -17.99
N GLY A 261 -9.27 14.02 -17.93
CA GLY A 261 -8.71 12.92 -18.71
C GLY A 261 -9.07 13.01 -20.20
N ARG A 262 -8.57 12.05 -20.95
CA ARG A 262 -8.90 11.87 -22.38
C ARG A 262 -9.99 10.81 -22.51
N ASP A 263 -10.75 10.86 -23.59
CA ASP A 263 -11.72 9.83 -23.97
C ASP A 263 -12.80 9.50 -22.92
N GLY A 264 -13.06 10.46 -22.00
CA GLY A 264 -14.07 10.29 -20.93
C GLY A 264 -13.55 9.60 -19.69
N GLU A 265 -12.28 9.21 -19.63
CA GLU A 265 -11.63 8.72 -18.43
C GLU A 265 -11.16 9.88 -17.53
N PRO A 266 -11.03 9.70 -16.20
CA PRO A 266 -10.53 10.73 -15.30
C PRO A 266 -9.03 11.00 -15.52
N GLY A 267 -8.59 12.22 -15.23
CA GLY A 267 -7.20 12.63 -15.41
C GLY A 267 -6.20 11.90 -14.52
N TYR A 268 -6.66 11.39 -13.39
CA TYR A 268 -5.83 10.62 -12.47
C TYR A 268 -5.56 9.17 -12.91
N LEU A 269 -6.31 8.62 -13.86
CA LEU A 269 -6.18 7.19 -14.21
C LEU A 269 -4.80 6.81 -14.79
N PRO A 270 -4.16 7.61 -15.65
CA PRO A 270 -2.78 7.33 -16.08
C PRO A 270 -1.78 7.33 -14.92
N VAL A 271 -1.95 8.24 -13.95
CA VAL A 271 -1.11 8.30 -12.74
C VAL A 271 -1.34 7.06 -11.89
N LEU A 272 -2.60 6.67 -11.66
CA LEU A 272 -2.94 5.45 -10.92
C LEU A 272 -2.29 4.20 -11.54
N ARG A 273 -2.33 4.06 -12.87
CA ARG A 273 -1.64 2.97 -13.58
C ARG A 273 -0.14 3.00 -13.32
N HIS A 274 0.48 4.18 -13.45
CA HIS A 274 1.91 4.36 -13.21
C HIS A 274 2.29 3.92 -11.77
N GLU A 275 1.57 4.41 -10.77
CA GLU A 275 1.82 4.03 -9.38
C GLU A 275 1.56 2.53 -9.09
N LEU A 276 0.61 1.92 -9.78
CA LEU A 276 0.40 0.48 -9.71
C LEU A 276 1.54 -0.31 -10.39
N GLY A 277 2.20 0.25 -11.41
CA GLY A 277 3.42 -0.29 -11.98
C GLY A 277 4.55 -0.35 -10.94
N HIS A 278 4.74 0.73 -10.18
CA HIS A 278 5.67 0.75 -9.05
C HIS A 278 5.26 -0.22 -7.93
N LEU A 279 3.97 -0.29 -7.60
CA LEU A 279 3.45 -1.26 -6.63
C LEU A 279 3.78 -2.70 -7.05
N ALA A 280 3.69 -3.02 -8.34
CA ALA A 280 4.07 -4.32 -8.86
C ALA A 280 5.58 -4.56 -8.80
N GLY A 281 6.42 -3.51 -8.87
CA GLY A 281 7.87 -3.57 -8.74
C GLY A 281 8.67 -2.94 -9.88
N LEU A 282 8.02 -2.28 -10.86
CA LEU A 282 8.71 -1.51 -11.92
C LEU A 282 9.34 -0.25 -11.33
N ASP A 283 10.51 0.13 -11.82
CA ASP A 283 11.13 1.43 -11.60
C ASP A 283 10.88 2.35 -12.80
N HIS A 284 11.28 3.60 -12.66
CA HIS A 284 11.32 4.55 -13.77
C HIS A 284 12.30 4.09 -14.86
N ILE A 285 11.95 4.38 -16.11
CA ILE A 285 12.81 4.17 -17.26
C ILE A 285 12.94 5.46 -18.08
N ASP A 286 14.13 5.77 -18.59
CA ASP A 286 14.38 6.94 -19.43
C ASP A 286 13.98 6.66 -20.90
N ASP A 287 12.69 6.35 -21.09
CA ASP A 287 12.04 6.16 -22.38
C ASP A 287 10.66 6.78 -22.37
N THR A 288 10.49 7.90 -23.09
CA THR A 288 9.24 8.69 -23.14
C THR A 288 8.04 7.95 -23.75
N ASP A 289 8.28 6.85 -24.44
CA ASP A 289 7.23 6.03 -25.04
C ASP A 289 6.66 5.00 -24.04
N GLN A 290 7.23 4.88 -22.83
CA GLN A 290 6.75 3.99 -21.77
C GLN A 290 5.92 4.75 -20.74
N LEU A 291 4.97 4.05 -20.10
CA LEU A 291 4.19 4.63 -19.00
C LEU A 291 5.06 4.88 -17.76
N MET A 292 6.09 4.06 -17.56
CA MET A 292 7.02 4.19 -16.42
C MET A 292 8.11 5.27 -16.63
N PHE A 293 7.99 6.10 -17.68
CA PHE A 293 8.76 7.36 -17.74
C PHE A 293 8.28 8.32 -16.63
N PRO A 294 9.16 9.07 -15.92
CA PRO A 294 8.77 9.92 -14.79
C PRO A 294 7.68 10.97 -15.06
N ALA A 295 7.53 11.40 -16.33
CA ALA A 295 6.47 12.31 -16.78
C ALA A 295 5.89 11.82 -18.12
N PRO A 296 5.12 10.71 -18.14
CA PRO A 296 4.74 10.01 -19.37
C PRO A 296 3.80 10.83 -20.23
N GLN A 297 3.93 10.65 -21.56
CA GLN A 297 3.00 11.20 -22.55
C GLN A 297 1.93 10.17 -22.95
N VAL A 298 2.10 8.92 -22.55
CA VAL A 298 1.17 7.82 -22.77
C VAL A 298 0.28 7.62 -21.54
N THR A 299 -0.86 6.95 -21.73
CA THR A 299 -1.86 6.76 -20.66
C THR A 299 -2.05 5.30 -20.26
N THR A 300 -1.36 4.39 -20.95
CA THR A 300 -1.45 2.93 -20.75
C THR A 300 -0.07 2.31 -20.84
N TYR A 301 0.12 1.14 -20.23
CA TYR A 301 1.36 0.37 -20.33
C TYR A 301 1.73 0.04 -21.76
N GLN A 302 2.99 0.28 -22.12
CA GLN A 302 3.55 0.00 -23.44
C GLN A 302 4.36 -1.30 -23.43
N ASP A 303 5.00 -1.66 -24.54
CA ASP A 303 5.65 -2.97 -24.70
C ASP A 303 6.78 -3.21 -23.69
N GLY A 304 7.55 -2.19 -23.30
CA GLY A 304 8.56 -2.29 -22.26
C GLY A 304 7.93 -2.52 -20.88
N ASP A 305 6.98 -1.68 -20.49
CA ASP A 305 6.26 -1.82 -19.22
C ASP A 305 5.63 -3.21 -19.07
N ARG A 306 4.96 -3.70 -20.14
CA ARG A 306 4.33 -5.03 -20.17
C ARG A 306 5.34 -6.16 -20.03
N THR A 307 6.52 -6.01 -20.64
CA THR A 307 7.59 -7.01 -20.53
C THR A 307 8.10 -7.09 -19.09
N GLY A 308 8.34 -5.93 -18.45
CA GLY A 308 8.76 -5.88 -17.06
C GLY A 308 7.70 -6.44 -16.11
N LEU A 309 6.42 -6.06 -16.31
CA LEU A 309 5.30 -6.57 -15.51
C LEU A 309 5.16 -8.10 -15.60
N ALA A 310 5.27 -8.66 -16.79
CA ALA A 310 5.21 -10.13 -16.98
C ALA A 310 6.33 -10.83 -16.19
N GLN A 311 7.56 -10.29 -16.20
CA GLN A 311 8.66 -10.85 -15.43
C GLN A 311 8.43 -10.75 -13.91
N LEU A 312 7.78 -9.69 -13.43
CA LEU A 312 7.42 -9.55 -12.01
C LEU A 312 6.39 -10.60 -11.57
N GLY A 313 5.54 -11.06 -12.46
CA GLY A 313 4.59 -12.15 -12.22
C GLY A 313 5.22 -13.54 -12.07
N GLU A 314 6.47 -13.73 -12.47
CA GLU A 314 7.22 -14.97 -12.26
C GLU A 314 7.83 -15.08 -10.86
N GLY A 315 7.20 -14.47 -9.86
CA GLY A 315 7.66 -14.43 -8.49
C GLY A 315 7.74 -15.80 -7.80
N PRO A 316 8.50 -15.88 -6.69
CA PRO A 316 8.54 -17.10 -5.89
C PRO A 316 7.19 -17.36 -5.24
N CYS A 317 6.91 -18.64 -4.99
CA CYS A 317 5.76 -19.07 -4.21
C CYS A 317 6.10 -19.03 -2.72
N PHE A 318 5.39 -18.19 -1.98
CA PHE A 318 5.43 -18.16 -0.51
C PHE A 318 4.08 -17.67 0.01
N SER A 319 3.74 -18.03 1.26
CA SER A 319 2.61 -17.46 2.02
C SER A 319 3.12 -16.73 3.26
N HIS A 320 2.43 -15.69 3.71
CA HIS A 320 2.82 -14.85 4.85
C HIS A 320 1.64 -14.52 5.79
#